data_0c57ae668297d23faffe8f6c876faee4
#
_entry.id   0c57ae668297d23faffe8f6c876faee4
#
_cell.length_a   1.000
_cell.length_b   1.000
_cell.length_c   1.000
_cell.angle_alpha   90.00
_cell.angle_beta   90.00
_cell.angle_gamma   90.00
#
_symmetry.space_group_name_H-M   'P 1'
#
loop_
_entity.id
_entity.type
_entity.pdbx_description
1 polymer ?
#
loop_
_entity_poly.entity_id
_entity_poly.type
_entity_poly.pdbx_seq_one_letter_code
_entity_poly.pdbx_strand_id
1 'polypeptide(L)'
;MKIAYIFSGHSRTWKKCYANFYQNIYNVMPGDIFIHTWDRVNAGTTSWWNDWNRPMAETLKNEGSKTPDFDRIKATYNPKKIIIEKDPSWDEIPHKWAVPKYENHPQWNHHQTPPRFAAKYILYAFKTIFDVAKEYDRYDRFFCSRLDINFLSKLDTKELENPNLVLSKTKYSSDNFTQDIFFHGNIDYVELRSQYYDHVESYWYDHDYINVDFESPLANYFKDKNIPLSESNLQFNIPRITNTTSEFN
;
A
#
# COMPACT_ATOMS: atom_id res chain seq x y z
N MET A 1 -23.65 -0.14 -9.83
CA MET A 1 -22.20 0.23 -9.72
C MET A 1 -21.41 -1.06 -9.61
N LYS A 2 -20.39 -1.23 -10.47
CA LYS A 2 -19.49 -2.37 -10.48
C LYS A 2 -18.14 -1.96 -9.87
N ILE A 3 -17.64 -2.72 -8.88
CA ILE A 3 -16.43 -2.38 -8.13
C ILE A 3 -15.32 -3.42 -8.38
N ALA A 4 -14.08 -2.93 -8.54
CA ALA A 4 -12.87 -3.73 -8.40
C ALA A 4 -12.20 -3.44 -7.06
N TYR A 5 -11.95 -4.48 -6.28
CA TYR A 5 -11.13 -4.43 -5.06
C TYR A 5 -9.70 -4.80 -5.40
N ILE A 6 -8.79 -3.87 -5.20
CA ILE A 6 -7.37 -4.02 -5.51
C ILE A 6 -6.59 -4.14 -4.20
N PHE A 7 -5.96 -5.28 -3.98
CA PHE A 7 -5.02 -5.46 -2.87
C PHE A 7 -3.60 -5.52 -3.39
N SER A 8 -2.72 -4.71 -2.81
CA SER A 8 -1.31 -4.70 -3.20
C SER A 8 -0.37 -4.66 -1.99
N GLY A 9 0.76 -5.36 -2.11
CA GLY A 9 1.81 -5.41 -1.09
C GLY A 9 1.87 -6.72 -0.32
N HIS A 10 2.64 -6.74 0.77
CA HIS A 10 2.84 -7.93 1.58
C HIS A 10 1.57 -8.39 2.29
N SER A 11 1.43 -9.70 2.44
CA SER A 11 0.24 -10.30 3.08
C SER A 11 0.16 -10.07 4.60
N ARG A 12 1.29 -9.97 5.28
CA ARG A 12 1.43 -9.65 6.72
C ARG A 12 0.36 -10.30 7.60
N THR A 13 -0.51 -9.51 8.19
CA THR A 13 -1.56 -9.90 9.14
C THR A 13 -2.93 -10.14 8.48
N TRP A 14 -2.97 -10.47 7.20
CA TRP A 14 -4.21 -10.66 6.43
C TRP A 14 -5.24 -11.58 7.12
N LYS A 15 -4.77 -12.63 7.82
CA LYS A 15 -5.64 -13.55 8.58
C LYS A 15 -6.45 -12.87 9.68
N LYS A 16 -5.97 -11.74 10.19
CA LYS A 16 -6.68 -10.93 11.20
C LYS A 16 -7.64 -9.92 10.57
N CYS A 17 -7.50 -9.64 9.29
CA CYS A 17 -8.17 -8.53 8.60
C CYS A 17 -9.31 -8.99 7.68
N TYR A 18 -9.22 -10.19 7.08
CA TYR A 18 -10.16 -10.61 6.04
C TYR A 18 -11.62 -10.63 6.49
N ALA A 19 -11.89 -11.09 7.72
CA ALA A 19 -13.26 -11.18 8.22
C ALA A 19 -13.93 -9.79 8.27
N ASN A 20 -13.21 -8.79 8.75
CA ASN A 20 -13.71 -7.42 8.81
C ASN A 20 -13.79 -6.76 7.42
N PHE A 21 -12.89 -7.10 6.49
CA PHE A 21 -13.05 -6.70 5.10
C PHE A 21 -14.37 -7.23 4.52
N TYR A 22 -14.67 -8.52 4.69
CA TYR A 22 -15.93 -9.08 4.21
C TYR A 22 -17.13 -8.44 4.89
N GLN A 23 -17.12 -8.37 6.22
CA GLN A 23 -18.25 -7.85 6.99
C GLN A 23 -18.55 -6.37 6.72
N ASN A 24 -17.50 -5.55 6.62
CA ASN A 24 -17.62 -4.11 6.63
C ASN A 24 -17.53 -3.47 5.24
N ILE A 25 -16.90 -4.15 4.28
CA ILE A 25 -16.66 -3.63 2.95
C ILE A 25 -17.35 -4.49 1.89
N TYR A 26 -16.92 -5.74 1.72
CA TYR A 26 -17.35 -6.58 0.60
C TYR A 26 -18.85 -6.91 0.63
N ASN A 27 -19.40 -7.27 1.80
CA ASN A 27 -20.84 -7.59 1.92
C ASN A 27 -21.73 -6.35 1.77
N VAL A 28 -21.18 -5.15 1.95
CA VAL A 28 -21.90 -3.89 1.69
C VAL A 28 -22.01 -3.64 0.20
N MET A 29 -20.92 -3.89 -0.53
CA MET A 29 -20.86 -3.71 -1.97
C MET A 29 -19.98 -4.80 -2.60
N PRO A 30 -20.54 -5.94 -3.00
CA PRO A 30 -19.79 -7.01 -3.63
C PRO A 30 -19.14 -6.57 -4.95
N GLY A 31 -17.96 -7.14 -5.25
CA GLY A 31 -17.20 -6.81 -6.47
C GLY A 31 -16.14 -7.84 -6.80
N ASP A 32 -15.37 -7.59 -7.83
CA ASP A 32 -14.28 -8.45 -8.24
C ASP A 32 -13.00 -8.12 -7.46
N ILE A 33 -12.26 -9.14 -7.03
CA ILE A 33 -11.05 -8.99 -6.23
C ILE A 33 -9.81 -9.30 -7.08
N PHE A 34 -8.80 -8.44 -6.96
CA PHE A 34 -7.51 -8.56 -7.61
C PHE A 34 -6.42 -8.39 -6.55
N ILE A 35 -5.41 -9.27 -6.58
CA ILE A 35 -4.36 -9.27 -5.55
C ILE A 35 -2.98 -9.29 -6.21
N HIS A 36 -2.11 -8.39 -5.79
CA HIS A 36 -0.67 -8.50 -5.96
C HIS A 36 -0.03 -8.70 -4.59
N THR A 37 0.82 -9.71 -4.45
CA THR A 37 1.54 -9.93 -3.21
C THR A 37 2.95 -10.50 -3.48
N TRP A 38 3.79 -10.41 -2.48
CA TRP A 38 5.15 -10.93 -2.53
C TRP A 38 5.20 -12.35 -1.98
N ASP A 39 6.23 -13.11 -2.36
CA ASP A 39 6.46 -14.49 -1.90
C ASP A 39 6.86 -14.61 -0.42
N ARG A 40 6.92 -13.47 0.28
CA ARG A 40 7.18 -13.36 1.72
C ARG A 40 6.06 -12.64 2.45
N VAL A 41 5.88 -13.00 3.72
CA VAL A 41 4.85 -12.39 4.58
C VAL A 41 5.09 -10.91 4.78
N ASN A 42 6.35 -10.49 4.90
CA ASN A 42 6.76 -9.11 5.07
C ASN A 42 8.14 -8.90 4.44
N ALA A 43 8.49 -7.67 4.09
CA ALA A 43 9.85 -7.35 3.69
C ALA A 43 10.83 -7.83 4.77
N GLY A 44 11.82 -8.64 4.37
CA GLY A 44 12.81 -9.23 5.26
C GLY A 44 13.78 -8.21 5.89
N THR A 45 13.54 -6.93 5.67
CA THR A 45 14.34 -5.81 6.14
C THR A 45 13.58 -5.02 7.18
N THR A 46 14.32 -4.44 8.11
CA THR A 46 13.81 -3.45 9.06
C THR A 46 13.14 -2.31 8.29
N SER A 47 11.83 -2.14 8.48
CA SER A 47 11.19 -0.93 8.01
C SER A 47 11.72 0.25 8.82
N TRP A 48 11.74 1.45 8.24
CA TRP A 48 12.16 2.68 8.93
C TRP A 48 11.35 2.99 10.22
N TRP A 49 10.17 2.37 10.41
CA TRP A 49 9.38 2.40 11.63
C TRP A 49 9.93 1.51 12.75
N ASN A 50 10.83 0.59 12.45
CA ASN A 50 11.45 -0.25 13.45
C ASN A 50 12.69 0.48 13.93
N ASP A 51 12.57 1.11 15.08
CA ASP A 51 13.69 1.68 15.81
C ASP A 51 14.81 0.64 15.87
N TRP A 52 15.97 0.96 15.33
CA TRP A 52 17.12 0.07 15.07
C TRP A 52 17.61 -0.70 16.30
N ASN A 53 17.22 -0.24 17.48
CA ASN A 53 17.64 -0.76 18.78
C ASN A 53 16.60 -1.65 19.47
N ARG A 54 15.49 -2.02 18.83
CA ARG A 54 14.47 -2.85 19.49
C ARG A 54 14.65 -4.34 19.19
N PRO A 55 14.53 -5.24 20.21
CA PRO A 55 14.57 -6.69 20.03
C PRO A 55 13.58 -7.26 19.01
N MET A 56 12.57 -6.49 18.62
CA MET A 56 11.56 -6.84 17.62
C MET A 56 12.12 -7.08 16.21
N ALA A 57 13.27 -6.54 15.87
CA ALA A 57 13.81 -6.64 14.50
C ALA A 57 14.07 -8.10 14.08
N GLU A 58 14.53 -8.95 14.99
CA GLU A 58 14.88 -10.34 14.68
C GLU A 58 13.63 -11.24 14.52
N THR A 59 12.66 -11.08 15.40
CA THR A 59 11.37 -11.80 15.29
C THR A 59 10.62 -11.38 14.03
N LEU A 60 10.62 -10.09 13.68
CA LEU A 60 10.02 -9.60 12.43
C LEU A 60 10.75 -10.10 11.20
N LYS A 61 12.08 -10.25 11.23
CA LYS A 61 12.85 -10.88 10.15
C LYS A 61 12.44 -12.34 9.96
N ASN A 62 12.37 -13.09 11.05
CA ASN A 62 12.04 -14.53 11.01
C ASN A 62 10.60 -14.76 10.54
N GLU A 63 9.64 -14.02 11.06
CA GLU A 63 8.23 -14.12 10.61
C GLU A 63 8.05 -13.54 9.21
N GLY A 64 8.70 -12.44 8.90
CA GLY A 64 8.63 -11.77 7.60
C GLY A 64 9.18 -12.62 6.46
N SER A 65 10.20 -13.44 6.71
CA SER A 65 10.81 -14.31 5.70
C SER A 65 9.98 -15.53 5.33
N LYS A 66 8.93 -15.86 6.10
CA LYS A 66 8.05 -16.98 5.80
C LYS A 66 7.29 -16.78 4.50
N THR A 67 7.07 -17.88 3.80
CA THR A 67 6.18 -17.88 2.63
C THR A 67 4.72 -17.79 3.09
N PRO A 68 3.91 -16.90 2.52
CA PRO A 68 2.47 -16.85 2.80
C PRO A 68 1.75 -18.14 2.36
N ASP A 69 0.67 -18.46 3.05
CA ASP A 69 -0.25 -19.52 2.62
C ASP A 69 -1.12 -19.00 1.45
N PHE A 70 -0.58 -19.07 0.25
CA PHE A 70 -1.25 -18.54 -0.95
C PHE A 70 -2.53 -19.30 -1.30
N ASP A 71 -2.59 -20.60 -1.04
CA ASP A 71 -3.80 -21.38 -1.33
C ASP A 71 -4.94 -20.96 -0.40
N ARG A 72 -4.63 -20.68 0.84
CA ARG A 72 -5.61 -20.12 1.77
C ARG A 72 -6.01 -18.69 1.42
N ILE A 73 -5.08 -17.85 0.97
CA ILE A 73 -5.42 -16.50 0.46
C ILE A 73 -6.36 -16.61 -0.74
N LYS A 74 -6.05 -17.47 -1.72
CA LYS A 74 -6.90 -17.72 -2.88
C LYS A 74 -8.29 -18.24 -2.47
N ALA A 75 -8.35 -19.23 -1.59
CA ALA A 75 -9.61 -19.79 -1.10
C ALA A 75 -10.45 -18.76 -0.32
N THR A 76 -9.79 -17.88 0.45
CA THR A 76 -10.47 -16.86 1.26
C THR A 76 -11.02 -15.73 0.41
N TYR A 77 -10.21 -15.16 -0.48
CA TYR A 77 -10.59 -13.98 -1.26
C TYR A 77 -11.23 -14.29 -2.60
N ASN A 78 -11.07 -15.53 -3.11
CA ASN A 78 -11.54 -15.95 -4.44
C ASN A 78 -11.24 -14.90 -5.53
N PRO A 79 -9.99 -14.46 -5.69
CA PRO A 79 -9.65 -13.35 -6.57
C PRO A 79 -9.79 -13.74 -8.04
N LYS A 80 -10.21 -12.80 -8.89
CA LYS A 80 -10.19 -12.95 -10.36
C LYS A 80 -8.76 -13.13 -10.87
N LYS A 81 -7.81 -12.45 -10.24
CA LYS A 81 -6.38 -12.59 -10.51
C LYS A 81 -5.58 -12.39 -9.23
N ILE A 82 -4.57 -13.23 -9.07
CA ILE A 82 -3.51 -13.05 -8.07
C ILE A 82 -2.15 -13.09 -8.76
N ILE A 83 -1.33 -12.09 -8.50
CA ILE A 83 0.06 -12.02 -8.92
C ILE A 83 0.91 -12.21 -7.68
N ILE A 84 1.83 -13.18 -7.74
CA ILE A 84 2.78 -13.48 -6.67
C ILE A 84 4.17 -13.29 -7.27
N GLU A 85 4.92 -12.35 -6.75
CA GLU A 85 6.28 -12.07 -7.21
C GLU A 85 7.29 -12.30 -6.09
N LYS A 86 8.53 -12.56 -6.49
CA LYS A 86 9.64 -12.66 -5.55
C LYS A 86 9.82 -11.30 -4.87
N ASP A 87 9.87 -11.33 -3.54
CA ASP A 87 10.18 -10.11 -2.77
C ASP A 87 11.59 -9.65 -3.13
N PRO A 88 11.76 -8.43 -3.65
CA PRO A 88 13.07 -7.95 -4.03
C PRO A 88 13.96 -7.89 -2.79
N SER A 89 15.11 -8.56 -2.85
CA SER A 89 16.10 -8.38 -1.81
C SER A 89 16.66 -6.96 -1.89
N TRP A 90 16.90 -6.35 -0.73
CA TRP A 90 17.51 -5.02 -0.68
C TRP A 90 18.89 -4.98 -1.35
N ASP A 91 19.58 -6.12 -1.41
CA ASP A 91 20.87 -6.28 -2.07
C ASP A 91 20.75 -6.30 -3.61
N GLU A 92 19.55 -6.61 -4.13
CA GLU A 92 19.25 -6.62 -5.56
C GLU A 92 18.72 -5.28 -6.07
N ILE A 93 18.42 -4.33 -5.16
CA ILE A 93 17.95 -3.00 -5.55
C ILE A 93 19.09 -2.25 -6.23
N PRO A 94 18.94 -1.88 -7.49
CA PRO A 94 19.98 -1.18 -8.20
C PRO A 94 20.32 0.14 -7.50
N HIS A 95 21.59 0.37 -7.21
CA HIS A 95 22.11 1.64 -6.68
C HIS A 95 21.79 2.85 -7.59
N LYS A 96 21.33 2.61 -8.82
CA LYS A 96 20.89 3.66 -9.74
C LYS A 96 19.79 4.58 -9.20
N TRP A 97 19.12 4.16 -8.11
CA TRP A 97 18.13 4.99 -7.41
C TRP A 97 18.73 5.74 -6.21
N ALA A 98 20.00 5.46 -5.86
CA ALA A 98 20.73 6.32 -4.97
C ALA A 98 20.91 7.68 -5.65
N VAL A 99 20.51 8.75 -4.98
CA VAL A 99 20.67 10.09 -5.51
C VAL A 99 22.02 10.60 -5.05
N PRO A 100 23.01 10.79 -5.96
CA PRO A 100 24.32 11.30 -5.58
C PRO A 100 24.25 12.60 -4.76
N LYS A 101 23.27 13.47 -5.07
CA LYS A 101 23.01 14.72 -4.37
C LYS A 101 22.80 14.55 -2.85
N TYR A 102 22.37 13.36 -2.40
CA TYR A 102 22.04 13.10 -1.00
C TYR A 102 22.95 12.08 -0.30
N GLU A 103 23.94 11.52 -1.01
CA GLU A 103 24.87 10.52 -0.43
C GLU A 103 25.57 11.03 0.83
N ASN A 104 25.80 12.33 0.92
CA ASN A 104 26.48 12.99 2.05
C ASN A 104 25.51 13.69 3.00
N HIS A 105 24.19 13.52 2.84
CA HIS A 105 23.23 14.17 3.73
C HIS A 105 23.22 13.48 5.12
N PRO A 106 23.31 14.22 6.24
CA PRO A 106 23.38 13.62 7.58
C PRO A 106 22.23 12.66 7.90
N GLN A 107 21.01 12.94 7.43
CA GLN A 107 19.86 12.05 7.61
C GLN A 107 19.93 10.80 6.72
N TRP A 108 20.66 10.85 5.60
CA TRP A 108 20.87 9.72 4.72
C TRP A 108 21.76 8.65 5.36
N ASN A 109 22.79 9.07 6.10
CA ASN A 109 23.72 8.17 6.77
C ASN A 109 23.10 7.41 7.95
N HIS A 110 21.96 7.87 8.47
CA HIS A 110 21.25 7.19 9.55
C HIS A 110 20.32 6.07 9.03
N HIS A 111 20.02 6.01 7.73
CA HIS A 111 19.12 5.04 7.14
C HIS A 111 19.87 4.24 6.06
N GLN A 112 20.44 3.09 6.43
CA GLN A 112 21.15 2.19 5.51
C GLN A 112 20.28 1.67 4.35
N THR A 113 18.97 1.88 4.42
CA THR A 113 18.01 1.54 3.36
C THR A 113 17.04 2.68 3.19
N PRO A 114 17.07 3.38 2.05
CA PRO A 114 16.17 4.51 1.82
C PRO A 114 14.70 4.04 1.80
N PRO A 115 13.81 4.63 2.57
CA PRO A 115 12.36 4.40 2.51
C PRO A 115 11.77 4.54 1.10
N ARG A 116 12.44 5.26 0.22
CA ARG A 116 12.10 5.44 -1.20
C ARG A 116 11.96 4.13 -1.96
N PHE A 117 12.82 3.15 -1.68
CA PHE A 117 12.72 1.85 -2.33
C PHE A 117 11.46 1.12 -1.91
N ALA A 118 11.14 1.13 -0.61
CA ALA A 118 9.88 0.55 -0.13
C ALA A 118 8.67 1.23 -0.78
N ALA A 119 8.68 2.56 -0.91
CA ALA A 119 7.65 3.32 -1.59
C ALA A 119 7.52 2.91 -3.06
N LYS A 120 8.63 2.77 -3.78
CA LYS A 120 8.60 2.39 -5.20
C LYS A 120 8.03 1.00 -5.41
N TYR A 121 8.32 0.04 -4.52
CA TYR A 121 7.73 -1.29 -4.59
C TYR A 121 6.23 -1.31 -4.26
N ILE A 122 5.79 -0.46 -3.33
CA ILE A 122 4.35 -0.29 -3.05
C ILE A 122 3.64 0.24 -4.29
N LEU A 123 4.23 1.24 -4.95
CA LEU A 123 3.69 1.82 -6.18
C LEU A 123 3.69 0.83 -7.34
N TYR A 124 4.80 0.09 -7.52
CA TYR A 124 4.92 -0.96 -8.52
C TYR A 124 3.85 -2.04 -8.34
N ALA A 125 3.73 -2.58 -7.12
CA ALA A 125 2.76 -3.61 -6.81
C ALA A 125 1.32 -3.15 -7.10
N PHE A 126 1.00 -1.91 -6.74
CA PHE A 126 -0.30 -1.32 -7.02
C PHE A 126 -0.51 -1.17 -8.53
N LYS A 127 0.43 -0.54 -9.26
CA LYS A 127 0.33 -0.33 -10.71
C LYS A 127 0.14 -1.64 -11.45
N THR A 128 0.93 -2.65 -11.13
CA THR A 128 0.90 -3.96 -11.78
C THR A 128 -0.48 -4.61 -11.69
N ILE A 129 -1.09 -4.64 -10.52
CA ILE A 129 -2.40 -5.29 -10.36
C ILE A 129 -3.56 -4.41 -10.83
N PHE A 130 -3.42 -3.09 -10.75
CA PHE A 130 -4.40 -2.16 -11.29
C PHE A 130 -4.49 -2.27 -12.82
N ASP A 131 -3.34 -2.34 -13.52
CA ASP A 131 -3.29 -2.51 -14.97
C ASP A 131 -4.01 -3.80 -15.40
N VAL A 132 -3.82 -4.90 -14.68
CA VAL A 132 -4.55 -6.14 -14.92
C VAL A 132 -6.06 -5.99 -14.67
N ALA A 133 -6.45 -5.30 -13.60
CA ALA A 133 -7.86 -5.15 -13.27
C ALA A 133 -8.62 -4.28 -14.28
N LYS A 134 -8.01 -3.17 -14.72
CA LYS A 134 -8.64 -2.28 -15.72
C LYS A 134 -8.81 -2.92 -17.09
N GLU A 135 -7.96 -3.89 -17.44
CA GLU A 135 -8.06 -4.67 -18.69
C GLU A 135 -9.05 -5.84 -18.58
N TYR A 136 -9.31 -6.31 -17.35
CA TYR A 136 -10.16 -7.46 -17.10
C TYR A 136 -11.65 -7.18 -17.44
N ASP A 137 -12.15 -6.01 -16.99
CA ASP A 137 -13.52 -5.58 -17.20
C ASP A 137 -13.66 -4.07 -16.95
N ARG A 138 -14.84 -3.51 -17.29
CA ARG A 138 -15.18 -2.12 -16.98
C ARG A 138 -15.75 -2.03 -15.58
N TYR A 139 -15.10 -1.24 -14.74
CA TYR A 139 -15.52 -0.95 -13.37
C TYR A 139 -15.87 0.52 -13.23
N ASP A 140 -16.94 0.79 -12.48
CA ASP A 140 -17.34 2.16 -12.14
C ASP A 140 -16.44 2.73 -11.04
N ARG A 141 -15.91 1.83 -10.18
CA ARG A 141 -15.12 2.19 -9.02
C ARG A 141 -14.01 1.19 -8.76
N PHE A 142 -12.88 1.69 -8.29
CA PHE A 142 -11.76 0.91 -7.77
C PHE A 142 -11.58 1.23 -6.30
N PHE A 143 -11.56 0.22 -5.45
CA PHE A 143 -11.25 0.31 -4.03
C PHE A 143 -9.89 -0.38 -3.80
N CYS A 144 -8.89 0.43 -3.51
CA CYS A 144 -7.49 0.02 -3.43
C CYS A 144 -7.04 -0.01 -1.97
N SER A 145 -6.45 -1.11 -1.54
CA SER A 145 -6.05 -1.32 -0.15
C SER A 145 -4.89 -2.30 -0.04
N ARG A 146 -4.46 -2.54 1.18
CA ARG A 146 -3.53 -3.60 1.55
C ARG A 146 -4.30 -4.75 2.21
N LEU A 147 -3.75 -5.97 2.14
CA LEU A 147 -4.35 -7.14 2.79
C LEU A 147 -4.35 -7.07 4.33
N ASP A 148 -3.46 -6.25 4.91
CA ASP A 148 -3.27 -6.11 6.37
C ASP A 148 -4.05 -4.93 6.98
N ILE A 149 -5.07 -4.44 6.30
CA ILE A 149 -5.97 -3.39 6.82
C ILE A 149 -7.20 -4.03 7.46
N ASN A 150 -7.42 -3.68 8.71
CA ASN A 150 -8.57 -4.10 9.49
C ASN A 150 -9.62 -2.97 9.51
N PHE A 151 -10.68 -3.11 8.72
CA PHE A 151 -11.76 -2.13 8.65
C PHE A 151 -12.70 -2.29 9.84
N LEU A 152 -12.84 -1.25 10.64
CA LEU A 152 -13.59 -1.25 11.90
C LEU A 152 -15.03 -0.73 11.77
N SER A 153 -15.33 -0.02 10.69
CA SER A 153 -16.67 0.47 10.37
C SER A 153 -17.13 -0.01 9.00
N LYS A 154 -18.44 -0.03 8.78
CA LYS A 154 -19.02 -0.35 7.47
C LYS A 154 -18.76 0.78 6.48
N LEU A 155 -18.54 0.40 5.23
CA LEU A 155 -18.46 1.31 4.10
C LEU A 155 -19.80 2.03 3.91
N ASP A 156 -19.78 3.34 3.84
CA ASP A 156 -20.94 4.12 3.39
C ASP A 156 -21.00 4.08 1.86
N THR A 157 -22.07 3.51 1.31
CA THR A 157 -22.25 3.43 -0.14
C THR A 157 -22.30 4.79 -0.82
N LYS A 158 -22.74 5.84 -0.10
CA LYS A 158 -22.71 7.22 -0.59
C LYS A 158 -21.29 7.74 -0.80
N GLU A 159 -20.34 7.25 0.00
CA GLU A 159 -18.92 7.59 -0.19
C GLU A 159 -18.40 7.08 -1.54
N LEU A 160 -18.90 5.94 -2.00
CA LEU A 160 -18.55 5.40 -3.32
C LEU A 160 -19.10 6.24 -4.49
N GLU A 161 -20.12 7.07 -4.26
CA GLU A 161 -20.66 7.98 -5.27
C GLU A 161 -19.88 9.30 -5.34
N ASN A 162 -18.97 9.54 -4.39
CA ASN A 162 -18.13 10.73 -4.38
C ASN A 162 -17.30 10.82 -5.68
N PRO A 163 -17.41 11.91 -6.47
CA PRO A 163 -16.69 12.04 -7.73
C PRO A 163 -15.17 12.15 -7.53
N ASN A 164 -14.70 12.54 -6.35
CA ASN A 164 -13.30 12.76 -6.05
C ASN A 164 -12.55 11.42 -5.82
N LEU A 165 -11.22 11.49 -5.81
CA LEU A 165 -10.40 10.44 -5.23
C LEU A 165 -10.52 10.53 -3.70
N VAL A 166 -11.03 9.46 -3.09
CA VAL A 166 -11.25 9.38 -1.64
C VAL A 166 -10.09 8.64 -1.01
N LEU A 167 -9.45 9.25 -0.03
CA LEU A 167 -8.27 8.74 0.66
C LEU A 167 -8.58 8.36 2.10
N SER A 168 -7.82 7.43 2.64
CA SER A 168 -7.89 7.10 4.05
C SER A 168 -7.59 8.33 4.92
N LYS A 169 -8.42 8.53 5.95
CA LYS A 169 -8.19 9.59 6.93
C LYS A 169 -7.28 9.11 8.04
N THR A 170 -6.27 9.90 8.36
CA THR A 170 -5.50 9.72 9.59
C THR A 170 -5.41 11.03 10.35
N LYS A 171 -5.10 10.93 11.64
CA LYS A 171 -4.90 12.11 12.49
C LYS A 171 -3.70 12.99 12.10
N TYR A 172 -2.91 12.55 11.14
CA TYR A 172 -1.76 13.27 10.58
C TYR A 172 -2.05 13.83 9.19
N SER A 173 -3.27 13.66 8.65
CA SER A 173 -3.64 14.24 7.36
C SER A 173 -3.60 15.76 7.47
N SER A 174 -2.78 16.39 6.64
CA SER A 174 -2.77 17.83 6.39
C SER A 174 -2.79 18.04 4.89
N ASP A 175 -3.04 19.27 4.45
CA ASP A 175 -3.10 19.63 3.02
C ASP A 175 -1.82 19.26 2.23
N ASN A 176 -0.73 18.98 2.96
CA ASN A 176 0.58 18.61 2.40
C ASN A 176 0.95 17.15 2.64
N PHE A 177 0.04 16.33 3.17
CA PHE A 177 0.32 14.96 3.56
C PHE A 177 -0.81 14.04 3.12
N THR A 178 -0.52 13.13 2.20
CA THR A 178 -1.50 12.23 1.61
C THR A 178 -1.26 10.81 2.07
N GLN A 179 -2.24 10.23 2.76
CA GLN A 179 -2.14 8.84 3.20
C GLN A 179 -2.56 7.88 2.09
N ASP A 180 -1.78 6.82 1.93
CA ASP A 180 -1.96 5.80 0.89
C ASP A 180 -2.39 4.43 1.43
N ILE A 181 -2.88 4.37 2.68
CA ILE A 181 -3.24 3.11 3.34
C ILE A 181 -4.36 2.39 2.60
N PHE A 182 -5.41 3.12 2.26
CA PHE A 182 -6.41 2.75 1.28
C PHE A 182 -6.95 4.00 0.59
N PHE A 183 -7.48 3.82 -0.60
CA PHE A 183 -8.15 4.87 -1.35
C PHE A 183 -9.16 4.25 -2.31
N HIS A 184 -10.12 5.05 -2.76
CA HIS A 184 -11.02 4.63 -3.83
C HIS A 184 -11.39 5.80 -4.74
N GLY A 185 -11.73 5.49 -5.98
CA GLY A 185 -12.06 6.48 -6.98
C GLY A 185 -12.61 5.87 -8.25
N ASN A 186 -13.02 6.72 -9.19
CA ASN A 186 -13.28 6.31 -10.56
C ASN A 186 -11.98 5.93 -11.28
N ILE A 187 -12.09 5.36 -12.47
CA ILE A 187 -10.93 4.89 -13.24
C ILE A 187 -9.93 6.01 -13.50
N ASP A 188 -10.41 7.23 -13.84
CA ASP A 188 -9.54 8.33 -14.28
C ASP A 188 -8.58 8.74 -13.16
N TYR A 189 -9.08 8.92 -11.94
CA TYR A 189 -8.25 9.33 -10.80
C TYR A 189 -7.37 8.21 -10.25
N VAL A 190 -7.87 6.97 -10.27
CA VAL A 190 -7.06 5.83 -9.85
C VAL A 190 -5.97 5.53 -10.86
N GLU A 191 -6.21 5.75 -12.16
CA GLU A 191 -5.17 5.65 -13.19
C GLU A 191 -4.10 6.74 -13.04
N LEU A 192 -4.49 8.00 -12.83
CA LEU A 192 -3.54 9.06 -12.52
C LEU A 192 -2.71 8.72 -11.27
N ARG A 193 -3.34 8.17 -10.21
CA ARG A 193 -2.62 7.68 -9.03
C ARG A 193 -1.64 6.55 -9.39
N SER A 194 -2.01 5.66 -10.29
CA SER A 194 -1.14 4.58 -10.76
C SER A 194 0.07 5.11 -11.53
N GLN A 195 -0.12 6.11 -12.37
CA GLN A 195 0.95 6.76 -13.15
C GLN A 195 1.99 7.46 -12.26
N TYR A 196 1.69 7.75 -11.00
CA TYR A 196 2.67 8.29 -10.06
C TYR A 196 3.93 7.43 -9.96
N TYR A 197 3.82 6.11 -10.14
CA TYR A 197 4.98 5.22 -10.20
C TYR A 197 6.02 5.67 -11.23
N ASP A 198 5.57 6.12 -12.39
CA ASP A 198 6.44 6.53 -13.50
C ASP A 198 7.07 7.91 -13.27
N HIS A 199 6.51 8.71 -12.36
CA HIS A 199 6.92 10.09 -12.07
C HIS A 199 7.56 10.26 -10.69
N VAL A 200 7.52 9.25 -9.84
CA VAL A 200 7.91 9.37 -8.42
C VAL A 200 9.32 9.93 -8.24
N GLU A 201 10.26 9.57 -9.12
CA GLU A 201 11.64 10.04 -9.00
C GLU A 201 11.76 11.54 -9.23
N SER A 202 11.07 12.11 -10.24
CA SER A 202 11.09 13.55 -10.47
C SER A 202 10.55 14.31 -9.28
N TYR A 203 9.46 13.82 -8.66
CA TYR A 203 8.89 14.46 -7.47
C TYR A 203 9.80 14.38 -6.24
N TRP A 204 10.61 13.35 -6.13
CA TRP A 204 11.62 13.29 -5.08
C TRP A 204 12.79 14.24 -5.30
N TYR A 205 13.15 14.51 -6.56
CA TYR A 205 14.32 15.31 -6.90
C TYR A 205 14.00 16.80 -7.04
N ASP A 206 12.89 17.13 -7.65
CA ASP A 206 12.56 18.50 -8.02
C ASP A 206 12.13 19.36 -6.81
N HIS A 207 11.66 18.74 -5.75
CA HIS A 207 11.11 19.44 -4.59
C HIS A 207 12.03 19.48 -3.36
N ASP A 208 13.31 19.14 -3.50
CA ASP A 208 14.29 19.12 -2.39
C ASP A 208 13.77 18.39 -1.13
N TYR A 209 12.91 17.36 -1.31
CA TYR A 209 12.41 16.58 -0.21
C TYR A 209 13.53 15.79 0.43
N ILE A 210 14.13 16.41 1.43
CA ILE A 210 15.12 15.82 2.33
C ILE A 210 14.44 14.76 3.21
N ASN A 211 13.16 14.99 3.52
CA ASN A 211 12.35 14.05 4.25
C ASN A 211 11.91 12.93 3.32
N VAL A 212 12.28 11.76 3.71
CA VAL A 212 12.12 10.50 3.00
C VAL A 212 10.69 9.96 3.19
N ASP A 213 9.70 10.84 3.28
CA ASP A 213 8.33 10.42 3.31
C ASP A 213 7.82 10.21 1.87
N PHE A 214 6.88 9.32 1.76
CA PHE A 214 6.23 8.98 0.51
C PHE A 214 5.03 9.89 0.24
N GLU A 215 4.45 10.40 1.29
CA GLU A 215 3.15 11.02 1.31
C GLU A 215 3.19 12.46 0.79
N SER A 216 4.22 13.22 1.15
CA SER A 216 4.34 14.62 0.69
C SER A 216 4.60 14.74 -0.81
N PRO A 217 5.51 13.97 -1.44
CA PRO A 217 5.66 13.96 -2.89
C PRO A 217 4.38 13.52 -3.61
N LEU A 218 3.64 12.56 -3.06
CA LEU A 218 2.35 12.13 -3.61
C LEU A 218 1.31 13.24 -3.55
N ALA A 219 1.25 14.01 -2.44
CA ALA A 219 0.35 15.15 -2.31
C ALA A 219 0.63 16.22 -3.38
N ASN A 220 1.90 16.51 -3.65
CA ASN A 220 2.27 17.45 -4.72
C ASN A 220 1.91 16.93 -6.11
N TYR A 221 2.14 15.65 -6.37
CA TYR A 221 1.69 15.04 -7.63
C TYR A 221 0.19 15.21 -7.83
N PHE A 222 -0.63 14.96 -6.81
CA PHE A 222 -2.07 15.14 -6.90
C PHE A 222 -2.46 16.60 -7.17
N LYS A 223 -1.78 17.54 -6.52
CA LYS A 223 -1.97 18.98 -6.74
C LYS A 223 -1.64 19.38 -8.18
N ASP A 224 -0.49 18.95 -8.69
CA ASP A 224 -0.06 19.26 -10.06
C ASP A 224 -0.98 18.65 -11.13
N LYS A 225 -1.54 17.49 -10.84
CA LYS A 225 -2.52 16.83 -11.72
C LYS A 225 -3.95 17.32 -11.52
N ASN A 226 -4.17 18.28 -10.62
CA ASN A 226 -5.51 18.79 -10.25
C ASN A 226 -6.48 17.67 -9.87
N ILE A 227 -6.01 16.65 -9.13
CA ILE A 227 -6.85 15.56 -8.67
C ILE A 227 -7.64 16.04 -7.46
N PRO A 228 -8.98 16.09 -7.55
CA PRO A 228 -9.80 16.49 -6.41
C PRO A 228 -9.78 15.38 -5.35
N LEU A 229 -9.47 15.75 -4.12
CA LEU A 229 -9.34 14.82 -3.00
C LEU A 229 -10.50 14.96 -2.03
N SER A 230 -10.88 13.86 -1.41
CA SER A 230 -11.79 13.78 -0.27
C SER A 230 -11.25 12.79 0.76
N GLU A 231 -11.68 12.93 2.02
CA GLU A 231 -11.32 11.97 3.06
C GLU A 231 -12.44 10.95 3.28
N SER A 232 -12.05 9.69 3.48
CA SER A 232 -12.96 8.61 3.83
C SER A 232 -13.38 8.70 5.30
N ASN A 233 -14.64 8.34 5.59
CA ASN A 233 -15.14 8.16 6.95
C ASN A 233 -14.87 6.76 7.52
N LEU A 234 -14.30 5.85 6.74
CA LEU A 234 -13.98 4.50 7.19
C LEU A 234 -12.99 4.52 8.35
N GLN A 235 -13.37 3.85 9.44
CA GLN A 235 -12.47 3.60 10.55
C GLN A 235 -11.68 2.32 10.28
N PHE A 236 -10.39 2.34 10.57
CA PHE A 236 -9.50 1.22 10.35
C PHE A 236 -8.34 1.21 11.33
N ASN A 237 -7.67 0.07 11.44
CA ASN A 237 -6.34 -0.05 12.04
C ASN A 237 -5.47 -1.01 11.22
N ILE A 238 -4.18 -1.01 11.51
CA ILE A 238 -3.20 -1.93 10.92
C ILE A 238 -2.68 -2.84 12.04
N PRO A 239 -3.18 -4.08 12.15
CA PRO A 239 -2.65 -5.02 13.12
C PRO A 239 -1.16 -5.27 12.83
N ARG A 240 -0.34 -5.12 13.85
CA ARG A 240 1.10 -5.36 13.72
C ARG A 240 1.41 -6.80 14.10
N ILE A 241 2.46 -7.37 13.50
CA ILE A 241 3.09 -8.57 13.98
C ILE A 241 3.76 -8.22 15.31
N THR A 242 3.27 -8.80 16.41
CA THR A 242 3.84 -8.57 17.75
C THR A 242 4.53 -9.83 18.25
N ASN A 243 5.54 -9.66 19.11
CA ASN A 243 6.32 -10.79 19.66
C ASN A 243 5.51 -11.76 20.54
N THR A 244 4.25 -11.47 20.82
CA THR A 244 3.46 -12.18 21.82
C THR A 244 2.53 -13.25 21.22
N THR A 245 2.60 -13.55 19.94
CA THR A 245 1.58 -14.42 19.34
C THR A 245 2.10 -15.73 18.80
N SER A 246 1.82 -16.78 19.56
CA SER A 246 1.57 -18.17 19.10
C SER A 246 0.37 -18.28 18.12
N GLU A 247 -0.09 -17.20 17.50
CA GLU A 247 -1.33 -17.12 16.71
C GLU A 247 -1.13 -17.28 15.20
N PHE A 248 0.04 -17.74 14.77
CA PHE A 248 0.32 -18.01 13.34
C PHE A 248 0.11 -19.49 12.95
N ASN A 249 -0.47 -20.29 13.84
CA ASN A 249 -0.86 -21.67 13.54
C ASN A 249 -2.27 -21.77 12.96
#